data_b56796f56c662c2c236e1a5918328167
#
_entry.id   b56796f56c662c2c236e1a5918328167
#
_cell.length_a   1.000
_cell.length_b   1.000
_cell.length_c   1.000
_cell.angle_alpha   90.00
_cell.angle_beta   90.00
_cell.angle_gamma   90.00
#
_symmetry.space_group_name_H-M   'P 1'
#
loop_
_entity.id
_entity.type
_entity.pdbx_description
1 polymer ?
#
loop_
_entity_poly.entity_id
_entity_poly.type
_entity_poly.pdbx_seq_one_letter_code
_entity_poly.pdbx_strand_id
1 'polypeptide(L)'
;MQKRNALGFILCATLFICCGCSSEINKSSTTSKINTVDKTETILVNKEKNTIKERYDVPKGYERISVEENNFGEFLRNSKLEKYGEKVKYYNGKTKNKENVYDSVFDVDIGDRDLHQCADAVMLLRAEYLYQNERYDEISFEFVNGFKVEYSKWRMGYRINVGENSCSYYKGAQPDNSYSTFRKYMDLVFAYSSTLSLEKELKSVDINDMQIGDVFIKGGSPGHCVIVVDMAENKSTGQKVFMLAQSYMPAQQTQLLINPNDDNLSPWYSLDFGDNLRTPEWIFSKDQLKRF
;
A
#
# COMPACT_ATOMS: atom_id res chain seq x y z
N MET A 1 -55.31 19.08 14.53
CA MET A 1 -55.41 20.51 14.83
C MET A 1 -54.17 21.17 14.24
N GLN A 2 -54.28 21.76 13.02
CA GLN A 2 -54.49 23.18 12.69
C GLN A 2 -53.43 24.07 13.38
N LYS A 3 -52.66 24.93 12.71
CA LYS A 3 -52.83 25.86 11.52
C LYS A 3 -51.44 26.16 10.94
N ARG A 4 -51.22 26.20 9.75
CA ARG A 4 -51.00 27.11 8.61
C ARG A 4 -50.92 28.60 9.02
N ASN A 5 -49.86 29.29 8.54
CA ASN A 5 -50.02 30.62 7.93
C ASN A 5 -48.80 30.90 6.99
N ALA A 6 -49.16 31.35 5.80
CA ALA A 6 -48.35 31.87 4.73
C ALA A 6 -48.44 33.41 4.74
N LEU A 7 -47.67 34.05 3.93
CA LEU A 7 -47.63 35.40 3.33
C LEU A 7 -46.23 36.02 3.51
N GLY A 8 -45.63 36.71 2.58
CA GLY A 8 -46.03 37.23 1.32
C GLY A 8 -44.86 37.92 0.62
N PHE A 9 -44.98 38.04 -0.65
CA PHE A 9 -44.17 38.74 -1.63
C PHE A 9 -43.80 40.18 -1.26
N ILE A 10 -42.58 40.65 -1.70
CA ILE A 10 -42.46 41.98 -2.34
C ILE A 10 -41.29 41.93 -3.36
N LEU A 11 -41.65 42.19 -4.60
CA LEU A 11 -40.84 42.44 -5.79
C LEU A 11 -40.52 43.96 -5.83
N CYS A 12 -39.26 44.35 -6.04
CA CYS A 12 -38.94 45.70 -6.42
C CYS A 12 -37.90 45.72 -7.52
N ALA A 13 -38.35 45.95 -8.73
CA ALA A 13 -37.55 46.28 -9.90
C ALA A 13 -37.34 47.80 -9.96
N THR A 14 -36.10 48.23 -10.12
CA THR A 14 -35.84 49.60 -10.60
C THR A 14 -34.83 49.56 -11.74
N LEU A 15 -35.35 49.89 -12.89
CA LEU A 15 -34.61 50.32 -14.09
C LEU A 15 -33.96 51.70 -13.85
N PHE A 16 -32.70 51.84 -14.22
CA PHE A 16 -32.14 53.15 -14.60
C PHE A 16 -31.38 53.01 -15.91
N ILE A 17 -31.91 53.74 -16.91
CA ILE A 17 -31.27 54.07 -18.18
C ILE A 17 -30.62 55.45 -18.00
N CYS A 18 -29.37 55.66 -18.38
CA CYS A 18 -28.90 56.92 -19.02
C CYS A 18 -27.49 56.78 -19.59
N CYS A 19 -27.47 56.96 -20.88
CA CYS A 19 -26.66 57.81 -21.72
C CYS A 19 -25.10 57.76 -21.62
N GLY A 20 -24.59 57.55 -22.81
CA GLY A 20 -23.19 57.49 -23.21
C GLY A 20 -22.41 58.79 -23.16
N CYS A 21 -21.09 58.61 -23.21
CA CYS A 21 -20.17 59.51 -23.87
C CYS A 21 -18.94 58.73 -24.33
N SER A 22 -18.65 58.86 -25.59
CA SER A 22 -17.44 58.34 -26.27
C SER A 22 -16.20 59.11 -25.83
N SER A 23 -15.14 58.43 -25.51
CA SER A 23 -13.79 58.98 -25.68
C SER A 23 -12.83 57.85 -26.03
N GLU A 24 -12.30 57.93 -27.23
CA GLU A 24 -11.19 57.09 -27.70
C GLU A 24 -9.93 57.38 -26.86
N ILE A 25 -9.30 56.33 -26.31
CA ILE A 25 -7.91 56.41 -25.83
C ILE A 25 -7.18 55.15 -26.27
N ASN A 26 -6.06 55.37 -26.90
CA ASN A 26 -5.05 54.54 -27.48
C ASN A 26 -4.86 53.15 -26.89
N LYS A 27 -4.76 52.17 -27.80
CA LYS A 27 -4.22 50.82 -27.59
C LYS A 27 -2.72 50.92 -27.31
N SER A 28 -2.32 50.68 -26.07
CA SER A 28 -1.00 50.14 -25.72
C SER A 28 -1.16 48.64 -25.51
N SER A 29 -0.61 47.86 -26.43
CA SER A 29 -0.57 46.41 -26.38
C SER A 29 0.47 45.95 -25.36
N THR A 30 0.04 45.73 -24.13
CA THR A 30 0.84 44.97 -23.16
C THR A 30 0.41 43.52 -23.28
N THR A 31 1.21 42.73 -23.99
CA THR A 31 1.08 41.27 -24.06
C THR A 31 1.41 40.72 -22.69
N SER A 32 0.40 40.52 -21.85
CA SER A 32 0.53 39.70 -20.66
C SER A 32 0.80 38.26 -21.11
N LYS A 33 2.02 37.80 -20.90
CA LYS A 33 2.33 36.37 -20.98
C LYS A 33 1.43 35.68 -19.96
N ILE A 34 0.38 35.02 -20.46
CA ILE A 34 -0.37 34.02 -19.71
C ILE A 34 0.66 32.93 -19.44
N ASN A 35 1.13 32.84 -18.21
CA ASN A 35 1.81 31.64 -17.72
C ASN A 35 0.84 30.49 -17.90
N THR A 36 1.08 29.67 -18.90
CA THR A 36 0.47 28.35 -19.01
C THR A 36 0.84 27.61 -17.73
N VAL A 37 -0.14 27.40 -16.86
CA VAL A 37 -0.04 26.44 -15.76
C VAL A 37 0.40 25.13 -16.41
N ASP A 38 1.60 24.71 -16.07
CA ASP A 38 2.19 23.46 -16.53
C ASP A 38 1.18 22.36 -16.17
N LYS A 39 0.60 21.70 -17.18
CA LYS A 39 -0.27 20.56 -16.96
C LYS A 39 0.60 19.54 -16.27
N THR A 40 0.30 19.23 -15.01
CA THR A 40 0.96 18.16 -14.25
C THR A 40 0.91 16.89 -15.11
N GLU A 41 2.06 16.44 -15.59
CA GLU A 41 2.14 15.24 -16.43
C GLU A 41 1.77 14.05 -15.56
N THR A 42 0.72 13.34 -15.95
CA THR A 42 0.25 12.11 -15.29
C THR A 42 1.36 11.05 -15.38
N ILE A 43 1.52 10.25 -14.33
CA ILE A 43 2.45 9.12 -14.31
C ILE A 43 2.19 8.18 -15.50
N LEU A 44 3.23 7.87 -16.27
CA LEU A 44 3.11 6.91 -17.35
C LEU A 44 3.06 5.49 -16.80
N VAL A 45 2.02 4.75 -17.20
CA VAL A 45 1.82 3.35 -16.84
C VAL A 45 2.00 2.49 -18.09
N ASN A 46 3.04 1.66 -18.11
CA ASN A 46 3.25 0.69 -19.17
C ASN A 46 2.44 -0.59 -18.90
N LYS A 47 1.24 -0.65 -19.45
CA LYS A 47 0.24 -1.70 -19.20
C LYS A 47 0.67 -3.10 -19.64
N GLU A 48 1.66 -3.21 -20.55
CA GLU A 48 2.19 -4.48 -21.07
C GLU A 48 3.26 -5.09 -20.15
N LYS A 49 3.76 -4.31 -19.21
CA LYS A 49 4.79 -4.76 -18.26
C LYS A 49 4.17 -5.39 -17.02
N ASN A 50 4.91 -6.32 -16.41
CA ASN A 50 4.38 -7.14 -15.32
C ASN A 50 5.20 -7.09 -14.02
N THR A 51 6.07 -6.08 -13.86
CA THR A 51 6.70 -5.79 -12.57
C THR A 51 6.40 -4.35 -12.14
N ILE A 52 6.50 -4.04 -10.85
CA ILE A 52 6.29 -2.67 -10.35
C ILE A 52 7.25 -1.72 -11.06
N LYS A 53 8.54 -2.08 -11.09
CA LYS A 53 9.60 -1.25 -11.68
C LYS A 53 9.35 -0.91 -13.16
N GLU A 54 8.89 -1.87 -13.93
CA GLU A 54 8.72 -1.70 -15.36
C GLU A 54 7.37 -1.10 -15.75
N ARG A 55 6.33 -1.33 -14.93
CA ARG A 55 4.98 -0.85 -15.20
C ARG A 55 4.81 0.63 -14.90
N TYR A 56 5.43 1.13 -13.85
CA TYR A 56 5.23 2.50 -13.39
C TYR A 56 6.49 3.32 -13.57
N ASP A 57 6.40 4.42 -14.32
CA ASP A 57 7.46 5.40 -14.35
C ASP A 57 7.49 6.21 -13.03
N VAL A 58 8.62 6.82 -12.74
CA VAL A 58 8.73 7.78 -11.64
C VAL A 58 8.16 9.14 -12.07
N PRO A 59 7.70 9.98 -11.14
CA PRO A 59 7.28 11.33 -11.47
C PRO A 59 8.40 12.13 -12.16
N LYS A 60 8.04 13.11 -12.97
CA LYS A 60 9.02 13.95 -13.68
C LYS A 60 9.98 14.62 -12.71
N GLY A 61 11.26 14.48 -12.97
CA GLY A 61 12.34 15.03 -12.14
C GLY A 61 12.71 14.15 -10.94
N TYR A 62 12.09 12.97 -10.79
CA TYR A 62 12.46 11.99 -9.78
C TYR A 62 13.29 10.86 -10.39
N GLU A 63 14.11 10.25 -9.55
CA GLU A 63 14.86 9.04 -9.85
C GLU A 63 14.58 8.00 -8.77
N ARG A 64 14.48 6.72 -9.16
CA ARG A 64 14.33 5.65 -8.17
C ARG A 64 15.50 5.62 -7.21
N ILE A 65 15.21 5.52 -5.92
CA ILE A 65 16.23 5.33 -4.89
C ILE A 65 16.98 4.03 -5.20
N SER A 66 18.31 4.09 -5.21
CA SER A 66 19.15 2.91 -5.41
C SER A 66 18.91 1.88 -4.31
N VAL A 67 18.86 0.63 -4.68
CA VAL A 67 18.79 -0.52 -3.76
C VAL A 67 19.97 -1.45 -4.06
N GLU A 68 20.45 -2.14 -3.05
CA GLU A 68 21.48 -3.15 -3.22
C GLU A 68 20.91 -4.37 -3.96
N GLU A 69 21.74 -5.01 -4.76
CA GLU A 69 21.39 -6.23 -5.45
C GLU A 69 21.01 -7.34 -4.46
N ASN A 70 19.97 -8.09 -4.80
CA ASN A 70 19.42 -9.17 -3.98
C ASN A 70 18.94 -8.76 -2.57
N ASN A 71 18.68 -7.46 -2.32
CA ASN A 71 18.04 -7.05 -1.08
C ASN A 71 16.49 -7.10 -1.18
N PHE A 72 15.84 -6.89 -0.03
CA PHE A 72 14.38 -6.94 0.05
C PHE A 72 13.70 -5.84 -0.78
N GLY A 73 14.31 -4.65 -0.88
CA GLY A 73 13.80 -3.56 -1.69
C GLY A 73 13.82 -3.88 -3.18
N GLU A 74 14.87 -4.53 -3.67
CA GLU A 74 14.94 -4.98 -5.06
C GLU A 74 13.89 -6.07 -5.35
N PHE A 75 13.74 -7.04 -4.45
CA PHE A 75 12.69 -8.06 -4.54
C PHE A 75 11.30 -7.45 -4.67
N LEU A 76 10.95 -6.49 -3.80
CA LEU A 76 9.64 -5.84 -3.83
C LEU A 76 9.42 -5.05 -5.12
N ARG A 77 10.40 -4.26 -5.54
CA ARG A 77 10.36 -3.47 -6.77
C ARG A 77 10.18 -4.33 -8.02
N ASN A 78 10.74 -5.54 -8.03
CA ASN A 78 10.64 -6.51 -9.10
C ASN A 78 9.48 -7.51 -8.91
N SER A 79 8.63 -7.33 -7.90
CA SER A 79 7.46 -8.19 -7.68
C SER A 79 6.58 -8.23 -8.91
N LYS A 80 6.14 -9.44 -9.27
CA LYS A 80 5.27 -9.65 -10.43
C LYS A 80 3.86 -9.16 -10.15
N LEU A 81 3.27 -8.62 -11.20
CA LEU A 81 1.91 -8.13 -11.22
C LEU A 81 1.09 -8.91 -12.25
N GLU A 82 -0.16 -9.15 -11.95
CA GLU A 82 -1.16 -9.64 -12.88
C GLU A 82 -1.28 -8.70 -14.10
N LYS A 83 -1.98 -9.13 -15.14
CA LYS A 83 -2.28 -8.25 -16.29
C LYS A 83 -2.91 -6.96 -15.80
N TYR A 84 -2.54 -5.85 -16.44
CA TYR A 84 -3.13 -4.56 -16.09
C TYR A 84 -4.64 -4.57 -16.27
N GLY A 85 -5.36 -4.06 -15.26
CA GLY A 85 -6.82 -4.05 -15.22
C GLY A 85 -7.46 -5.33 -14.66
N GLU A 86 -6.67 -6.35 -14.29
CA GLU A 86 -7.20 -7.48 -13.52
C GLU A 86 -7.75 -7.00 -12.18
N LYS A 87 -8.85 -7.64 -11.77
CA LYS A 87 -9.51 -7.32 -10.51
C LYS A 87 -9.02 -8.22 -9.39
N VAL A 88 -8.85 -7.64 -8.20
CA VAL A 88 -8.52 -8.39 -6.98
C VAL A 88 -9.55 -9.48 -6.74
N LYS A 89 -9.08 -10.70 -6.49
CA LYS A 89 -9.90 -11.85 -6.09
C LYS A 89 -9.74 -12.11 -4.60
N TYR A 90 -10.83 -12.47 -3.97
CA TYR A 90 -10.85 -13.03 -2.62
C TYR A 90 -10.41 -14.49 -2.66
N TYR A 91 -10.02 -15.05 -1.51
CA TYR A 91 -9.65 -16.46 -1.33
C TYR A 91 -10.66 -17.46 -1.91
N ASN A 92 -11.93 -17.10 -2.00
CA ASN A 92 -13.01 -17.93 -2.53
C ASN A 92 -13.27 -17.70 -4.03
N GLY A 93 -12.38 -17.03 -4.74
CA GLY A 93 -12.45 -16.75 -6.16
C GLY A 93 -13.41 -15.62 -6.58
N LYS A 94 -14.18 -15.05 -5.63
CA LYS A 94 -15.04 -13.89 -5.93
C LYS A 94 -14.19 -12.63 -6.14
N THR A 95 -14.66 -11.77 -7.03
CA THR A 95 -13.99 -10.50 -7.34
C THR A 95 -14.35 -9.42 -6.33
N LYS A 96 -13.35 -8.62 -5.94
CA LYS A 96 -13.55 -7.40 -5.15
C LYS A 96 -14.23 -6.32 -6.01
N ASN A 97 -15.39 -5.86 -5.57
CA ASN A 97 -16.19 -4.86 -6.30
C ASN A 97 -15.96 -3.43 -5.82
N LYS A 98 -15.03 -3.20 -4.87
CA LYS A 98 -14.71 -1.87 -4.39
C LYS A 98 -13.76 -1.19 -5.38
N GLU A 99 -14.22 -0.08 -5.95
CA GLU A 99 -13.46 0.75 -6.89
C GLU A 99 -12.58 1.76 -6.13
N ASN A 100 -11.62 2.36 -6.83
CA ASN A 100 -10.74 3.42 -6.30
C ASN A 100 -9.96 2.99 -5.06
N VAL A 101 -9.47 1.74 -5.04
CA VAL A 101 -8.61 1.21 -3.98
C VAL A 101 -7.21 0.91 -4.49
N TYR A 102 -7.12 0.31 -5.66
CA TYR A 102 -5.85 -0.19 -6.21
C TYR A 102 -5.75 0.08 -7.71
N ASP A 103 -4.52 0.11 -8.19
CA ASP A 103 -4.20 0.20 -9.62
C ASP A 103 -3.85 -1.18 -10.21
N SER A 104 -3.05 -1.98 -9.52
CA SER A 104 -2.60 -3.30 -9.98
C SER A 104 -2.67 -4.35 -8.88
N VAL A 105 -2.72 -5.62 -9.31
CA VAL A 105 -2.77 -6.80 -8.45
C VAL A 105 -1.44 -7.53 -8.54
N PHE A 106 -0.91 -8.02 -7.40
CA PHE A 106 0.29 -8.85 -7.36
C PHE A 106 -0.05 -10.27 -7.83
N ASP A 107 0.85 -10.85 -8.63
CA ASP A 107 0.81 -12.25 -9.02
C ASP A 107 1.39 -13.12 -7.88
N VAL A 108 0.58 -13.30 -6.83
CA VAL A 108 0.92 -14.08 -5.64
C VAL A 108 -0.23 -15.02 -5.32
N ASP A 109 0.08 -16.30 -5.16
CA ASP A 109 -0.88 -17.29 -4.70
C ASP A 109 -1.26 -17.04 -3.24
N ILE A 110 -2.55 -16.82 -2.98
CA ILE A 110 -3.10 -16.56 -1.64
C ILE A 110 -3.76 -17.77 -1.01
N GLY A 111 -3.82 -18.89 -1.74
CA GLY A 111 -4.57 -20.09 -1.32
C GLY A 111 -6.10 -19.90 -1.40
N ASP A 112 -6.82 -20.87 -0.84
CA ASP A 112 -8.28 -21.00 -0.90
C ASP A 112 -8.98 -20.83 0.45
N ARG A 113 -8.24 -20.34 1.48
CA ARG A 113 -8.74 -20.11 2.84
C ARG A 113 -8.69 -18.63 3.20
N ASP A 114 -9.54 -18.21 4.13
CA ASP A 114 -9.56 -16.83 4.63
C ASP A 114 -8.37 -16.55 5.58
N LEU A 115 -7.15 -16.62 5.04
CA LEU A 115 -5.90 -16.48 5.79
C LEU A 115 -5.03 -15.32 5.31
N HIS A 116 -4.87 -15.11 4.00
CA HIS A 116 -4.00 -14.08 3.45
C HIS A 116 -4.64 -12.69 3.57
N GLN A 117 -4.61 -12.14 4.80
CA GLN A 117 -5.11 -10.79 5.11
C GLN A 117 -3.95 -9.76 5.12
N CYS A 118 -4.15 -8.58 5.70
CA CYS A 118 -3.19 -7.48 5.59
C CYS A 118 -1.80 -7.82 6.16
N ALA A 119 -1.71 -8.35 7.39
CA ALA A 119 -0.43 -8.72 7.99
C ALA A 119 0.21 -9.92 7.27
N ASP A 120 -0.62 -10.85 6.81
CA ASP A 120 -0.18 -12.08 6.16
C ASP A 120 0.47 -11.80 4.81
N ALA A 121 -0.03 -10.81 4.07
CA ALA A 121 0.59 -10.35 2.83
C ALA A 121 2.00 -9.78 3.08
N VAL A 122 2.18 -8.98 4.12
CA VAL A 122 3.48 -8.41 4.50
C VAL A 122 4.45 -9.51 4.93
N MET A 123 3.99 -10.43 5.79
CA MET A 123 4.79 -11.58 6.25
C MET A 123 5.16 -12.50 5.08
N LEU A 124 4.24 -12.74 4.14
CA LEU A 124 4.52 -13.57 2.96
C LEU A 124 5.58 -12.95 2.08
N LEU A 125 5.45 -11.66 1.72
CA LEU A 125 6.44 -10.98 0.88
C LEU A 125 7.85 -11.02 1.51
N ARG A 126 7.95 -10.82 2.83
CA ARG A 126 9.22 -10.94 3.56
C ARG A 126 9.75 -12.37 3.53
N ALA A 127 8.91 -13.35 3.79
CA ALA A 127 9.30 -14.76 3.82
C ALA A 127 9.66 -15.29 2.44
N GLU A 128 8.94 -14.91 1.38
CA GLU A 128 9.27 -15.26 -0.02
C GLU A 128 10.67 -14.76 -0.42
N TYR A 129 10.96 -13.50 -0.09
CA TYR A 129 12.30 -12.94 -0.31
C TYR A 129 13.39 -13.77 0.37
N LEU A 130 13.20 -14.10 1.65
CA LEU A 130 14.16 -14.88 2.40
C LEU A 130 14.27 -16.33 1.89
N TYR A 131 13.13 -16.92 1.51
CA TYR A 131 13.09 -18.27 0.97
C TYR A 131 13.81 -18.38 -0.38
N GLN A 132 13.57 -17.44 -1.30
CA GLN A 132 14.23 -17.40 -2.62
C GLN A 132 15.75 -17.20 -2.53
N ASN A 133 16.22 -16.53 -1.46
CA ASN A 133 17.65 -16.34 -1.17
C ASN A 133 18.22 -17.43 -0.25
N GLU A 134 17.50 -18.52 -0.01
CA GLU A 134 17.89 -19.63 0.87
C GLU A 134 18.25 -19.21 2.31
N ARG A 135 17.80 -18.04 2.75
CA ARG A 135 17.99 -17.47 4.09
C ARG A 135 16.98 -18.07 5.08
N TYR A 136 16.87 -19.37 5.10
CA TYR A 136 15.83 -20.09 5.84
C TYR A 136 15.84 -19.86 7.35
N ASP A 137 17.02 -19.62 7.93
CA ASP A 137 17.18 -19.39 9.35
C ASP A 137 16.71 -18.01 9.82
N GLU A 138 16.50 -17.09 8.86
CA GLU A 138 15.96 -15.77 9.13
C GLU A 138 14.44 -15.70 8.99
N ILE A 139 13.81 -16.77 8.49
CA ILE A 139 12.34 -16.84 8.38
C ILE A 139 11.79 -17.24 9.74
N SER A 140 11.23 -16.27 10.44
CA SER A 140 10.53 -16.52 11.71
C SER A 140 9.48 -15.43 11.96
N PHE A 141 8.38 -15.80 12.60
CA PHE A 141 7.32 -14.90 13.03
C PHE A 141 6.80 -15.30 14.39
N GLU A 142 6.14 -14.38 15.09
CA GLU A 142 5.50 -14.69 16.36
C GLU A 142 4.00 -14.89 16.21
N PHE A 143 3.47 -15.89 16.89
CA PHE A 143 2.03 -15.99 17.13
C PHE A 143 1.56 -14.87 18.07
N VAL A 144 0.27 -14.60 18.10
CA VAL A 144 -0.31 -13.58 18.99
C VAL A 144 0.05 -13.80 20.46
N ASN A 145 0.27 -15.05 20.88
CA ASN A 145 0.68 -15.41 22.24
C ASN A 145 2.20 -15.26 22.50
N GLY A 146 2.97 -14.75 21.53
CA GLY A 146 4.42 -14.55 21.64
C GLY A 146 5.27 -15.80 21.36
N PHE A 147 4.67 -16.90 20.91
CA PHE A 147 5.44 -18.08 20.53
C PHE A 147 6.15 -17.86 19.19
N LYS A 148 7.48 -17.95 19.19
CA LYS A 148 8.30 -17.78 18.00
C LYS A 148 8.27 -19.05 17.14
N VAL A 149 7.81 -18.89 15.89
CA VAL A 149 7.71 -19.94 14.88
C VAL A 149 8.86 -19.81 13.89
N GLU A 150 9.80 -20.76 13.93
CA GLU A 150 11.02 -20.75 13.13
C GLU A 150 10.89 -21.71 11.94
N TYR A 151 11.06 -21.21 10.71
CA TYR A 151 11.01 -22.05 9.51
C TYR A 151 12.17 -23.05 9.47
N SER A 152 13.35 -22.72 10.04
CA SER A 152 14.46 -23.64 10.16
C SER A 152 14.09 -24.92 10.91
N LYS A 153 13.29 -24.83 11.96
CA LYS A 153 12.75 -26.01 12.66
C LYS A 153 11.68 -26.74 11.84
N TRP A 154 10.78 -25.98 11.20
CA TRP A 154 9.72 -26.55 10.38
C TRP A 154 10.27 -27.38 9.22
N ARG A 155 11.24 -26.86 8.47
CA ARG A 155 11.90 -27.58 7.36
C ARG A 155 12.65 -28.82 7.82
N MET A 156 13.12 -28.85 9.06
CA MET A 156 13.73 -30.02 9.68
C MET A 156 12.70 -31.05 10.18
N GLY A 157 11.43 -30.84 9.91
CA GLY A 157 10.33 -31.78 10.22
C GLY A 157 9.71 -31.59 11.60
N TYR A 158 10.02 -30.48 12.30
CA TYR A 158 9.25 -30.11 13.48
C TYR A 158 7.88 -29.55 13.07
N ARG A 159 6.92 -29.75 13.95
CA ARG A 159 5.57 -29.19 13.85
C ARG A 159 5.24 -28.54 15.18
N ILE A 160 4.14 -27.80 15.24
CA ILE A 160 3.75 -27.06 16.43
C ILE A 160 2.42 -27.61 16.94
N ASN A 161 2.42 -27.99 18.20
CA ASN A 161 1.18 -28.24 18.94
C ASN A 161 0.71 -26.91 19.52
N VAL A 162 -0.43 -26.43 19.05
CA VAL A 162 -1.04 -25.17 19.51
C VAL A 162 -2.13 -25.52 20.51
N GLY A 163 -1.90 -25.26 21.79
CA GLY A 163 -2.87 -25.37 22.87
C GLY A 163 -3.47 -24.02 23.24
N GLU A 164 -4.42 -24.00 24.15
CA GLU A 164 -5.12 -22.77 24.57
C GLU A 164 -4.17 -21.67 25.08
N ASN A 165 -3.18 -22.05 25.88
CA ASN A 165 -2.28 -21.11 26.56
C ASN A 165 -0.81 -21.32 26.27
N SER A 166 -0.44 -22.30 25.46
CA SER A 166 0.95 -22.65 25.18
C SER A 166 1.11 -23.31 23.82
N CYS A 167 2.28 -23.10 23.23
CA CYS A 167 2.70 -23.78 22.02
C CYS A 167 3.99 -24.56 22.29
N SER A 168 4.17 -25.68 21.59
CA SER A 168 5.39 -26.47 21.69
C SER A 168 5.73 -27.14 20.36
N TYR A 169 7.03 -27.28 20.09
CA TYR A 169 7.53 -28.04 18.96
C TYR A 169 7.51 -29.55 19.27
N TYR A 170 7.16 -30.34 18.25
CA TYR A 170 7.30 -31.80 18.28
C TYR A 170 7.81 -32.30 16.93
N LYS A 171 8.46 -33.47 16.90
CA LYS A 171 8.92 -34.08 15.65
C LYS A 171 7.71 -34.76 14.98
N GLY A 172 7.21 -34.16 13.89
CA GLY A 172 5.95 -34.57 13.24
C GLY A 172 6.08 -34.97 11.76
N ALA A 173 7.27 -34.77 11.16
CA ALA A 173 7.50 -35.08 9.75
C ALA A 173 8.97 -35.38 9.47
N GLN A 174 9.27 -35.85 8.26
CA GLN A 174 10.63 -35.87 7.74
C GLN A 174 11.09 -34.47 7.35
N PRO A 175 12.42 -34.21 7.35
CA PRO A 175 12.97 -32.96 6.84
C PRO A 175 12.54 -32.72 5.37
N ASP A 176 12.10 -31.52 5.07
CA ASP A 176 11.64 -31.13 3.73
C ASP A 176 11.71 -29.60 3.58
N ASN A 177 12.45 -29.11 2.59
CA ASN A 177 12.57 -27.71 2.26
C ASN A 177 11.88 -27.32 0.93
N SER A 178 10.97 -28.17 0.45
CA SER A 178 10.16 -27.85 -0.74
C SER A 178 9.31 -26.59 -0.52
N TYR A 179 8.99 -25.90 -1.61
CA TYR A 179 8.09 -24.76 -1.59
C TYR A 179 6.71 -25.10 -1.01
N SER A 180 6.20 -26.31 -1.27
CA SER A 180 4.96 -26.78 -0.66
C SER A 180 5.05 -26.83 0.86
N THR A 181 6.18 -27.27 1.43
CA THR A 181 6.40 -27.27 2.88
C THR A 181 6.54 -25.85 3.43
N PHE A 182 7.18 -24.94 2.69
CA PHE A 182 7.21 -23.52 3.04
C PHE A 182 5.83 -22.90 3.07
N ARG A 183 4.99 -23.15 2.07
CA ARG A 183 3.60 -22.63 2.05
C ARG A 183 2.76 -23.15 3.22
N LYS A 184 2.91 -24.43 3.61
CA LYS A 184 2.25 -24.98 4.81
C LYS A 184 2.71 -24.30 6.10
N TYR A 185 3.96 -23.90 6.17
CA TYR A 185 4.47 -23.10 7.29
C TYR A 185 3.80 -21.71 7.30
N MET A 186 3.74 -21.03 6.15
CA MET A 186 3.08 -19.72 6.06
C MET A 186 1.60 -19.81 6.41
N ASP A 187 0.89 -20.84 6.00
CA ASP A 187 -0.51 -21.07 6.37
C ASP A 187 -0.70 -21.19 7.89
N LEU A 188 0.25 -21.81 8.58
CA LEU A 188 0.23 -21.88 10.05
C LEU A 188 0.51 -20.51 10.67
N VAL A 189 1.48 -19.76 10.14
CA VAL A 189 1.78 -18.38 10.58
C VAL A 189 0.52 -17.52 10.43
N PHE A 190 -0.12 -17.53 9.28
CA PHE A 190 -1.34 -16.75 9.02
C PHE A 190 -2.50 -17.08 9.97
N ALA A 191 -2.62 -18.36 10.36
CA ALA A 191 -3.68 -18.79 11.25
C ALA A 191 -3.53 -18.29 12.70
N TYR A 192 -2.31 -17.99 13.16
CA TYR A 192 -2.02 -17.69 14.56
C TYR A 192 -1.27 -16.38 14.81
N SER A 193 -0.79 -15.72 13.77
CA SER A 193 -0.22 -14.37 13.82
C SER A 193 -1.26 -13.31 13.44
N SER A 194 -0.95 -12.05 13.62
CA SER A 194 -1.83 -10.94 13.23
C SER A 194 -1.04 -9.62 13.17
N THR A 195 -1.72 -8.50 12.86
CA THR A 195 -1.13 -7.17 13.01
C THR A 195 -0.60 -6.91 14.42
N LEU A 196 -1.21 -7.51 15.47
CA LEU A 196 -0.77 -7.32 16.85
C LEU A 196 0.58 -7.97 17.14
N SER A 197 0.84 -9.20 16.64
CA SER A 197 2.15 -9.86 16.81
C SER A 197 3.19 -9.19 15.90
N LEU A 198 2.85 -8.94 14.63
CA LEU A 198 3.78 -8.32 13.68
C LEU A 198 4.23 -6.93 14.13
N GLU A 199 3.33 -6.09 14.65
CA GLU A 199 3.70 -4.77 15.17
C GLU A 199 4.73 -4.83 16.30
N LYS A 200 4.65 -5.86 17.15
CA LYS A 200 5.61 -6.07 18.26
C LYS A 200 6.98 -6.54 17.78
N GLU A 201 7.01 -7.34 16.72
CA GLU A 201 8.25 -7.85 16.13
C GLU A 201 9.02 -6.76 15.38
N LEU A 202 8.31 -5.81 14.77
CA LEU A 202 8.90 -4.75 13.97
C LEU A 202 9.44 -3.60 14.82
N LYS A 203 10.55 -2.99 14.37
CA LYS A 203 11.19 -1.83 15.03
C LYS A 203 10.64 -0.53 14.47
N SER A 204 10.36 0.45 15.32
CA SER A 204 9.95 1.80 14.89
C SER A 204 11.05 2.49 14.09
N VAL A 205 10.65 3.24 13.06
CA VAL A 205 11.52 3.97 12.14
C VAL A 205 11.05 5.41 12.05
N ASP A 206 11.97 6.37 12.02
CA ASP A 206 11.62 7.76 11.71
C ASP A 206 11.17 7.85 10.25
N ILE A 207 10.16 8.67 9.98
CA ILE A 207 9.58 8.82 8.65
C ILE A 207 10.60 9.28 7.60
N ASN A 208 11.60 10.08 8.01
CA ASN A 208 12.67 10.55 7.12
C ASN A 208 13.65 9.44 6.72
N ASP A 209 13.73 8.38 7.53
CA ASP A 209 14.56 7.19 7.29
C ASP A 209 13.84 6.07 6.55
N MET A 210 12.63 6.36 6.02
CA MET A 210 11.82 5.37 5.28
C MET A 210 12.62 4.69 4.18
N GLN A 211 12.45 3.37 4.07
CA GLN A 211 13.05 2.53 3.04
C GLN A 211 11.99 1.60 2.41
N ILE A 212 12.30 1.07 1.23
CA ILE A 212 11.49 0.02 0.61
C ILE A 212 11.52 -1.21 1.53
N GLY A 213 10.34 -1.76 1.84
CA GLY A 213 10.17 -2.86 2.79
C GLY A 213 9.71 -2.42 4.17
N ASP A 214 9.69 -1.12 4.46
CA ASP A 214 9.08 -0.60 5.70
C ASP A 214 7.55 -0.75 5.66
N VAL A 215 6.97 -0.84 6.83
CA VAL A 215 5.55 -1.18 7.02
C VAL A 215 4.89 -0.12 7.88
N PHE A 216 3.86 0.53 7.35
CA PHE A 216 2.92 1.23 8.22
C PHE A 216 1.99 0.21 8.85
N ILE A 217 1.96 0.14 10.17
CA ILE A 217 1.20 -0.86 10.89
C ILE A 217 0.55 -0.29 12.16
N LYS A 218 -0.71 -0.66 12.34
CA LYS A 218 -1.42 -0.54 13.62
C LYS A 218 -1.91 -1.90 14.03
N GLY A 219 -1.35 -2.42 15.12
CA GLY A 219 -1.75 -3.68 15.71
C GLY A 219 -3.09 -3.59 16.45
N GLY A 220 -3.81 -4.68 16.48
CA GLY A 220 -5.05 -4.81 17.25
C GLY A 220 -6.28 -5.15 16.44
N SER A 221 -7.45 -4.88 17.03
CA SER A 221 -8.76 -5.08 16.41
C SER A 221 -9.63 -3.85 16.69
N PRO A 222 -9.85 -2.97 15.70
CA PRO A 222 -9.33 -3.08 14.34
C PRO A 222 -7.83 -2.82 14.24
N GLY A 223 -7.16 -3.53 13.32
CA GLY A 223 -5.78 -3.35 12.97
C GLY A 223 -5.60 -3.43 11.45
N HIS A 224 -4.54 -2.81 10.95
CA HIS A 224 -4.21 -2.86 9.51
C HIS A 224 -2.72 -2.58 9.29
N CYS A 225 -2.20 -3.02 8.15
CA CYS A 225 -0.86 -2.65 7.70
C CYS A 225 -0.76 -2.58 6.16
N VAL A 226 0.20 -1.79 5.71
CA VAL A 226 0.61 -1.66 4.31
C VAL A 226 2.12 -1.63 4.23
N ILE A 227 2.69 -2.09 3.13
CA ILE A 227 4.14 -2.16 2.92
C ILE A 227 4.60 -1.21 1.82
N VAL A 228 5.74 -0.54 2.01
CA VAL A 228 6.40 0.30 1.01
C VAL A 228 7.09 -0.61 -0.02
N VAL A 229 6.71 -0.51 -1.29
CA VAL A 229 7.18 -1.43 -2.34
C VAL A 229 8.09 -0.78 -3.38
N ASP A 230 8.09 0.54 -3.51
CA ASP A 230 9.04 1.30 -4.31
C ASP A 230 9.20 2.72 -3.76
N MET A 231 10.33 3.38 -4.06
CA MET A 231 10.63 4.76 -3.66
C MET A 231 11.43 5.48 -4.73
N ALA A 232 11.18 6.78 -4.86
CA ALA A 232 11.94 7.67 -5.72
C ALA A 232 12.20 9.02 -5.04
N GLU A 233 13.23 9.72 -5.48
CA GLU A 233 13.66 11.01 -4.94
C GLU A 233 13.90 12.01 -6.06
N ASN A 234 13.45 13.24 -5.87
CA ASN A 234 13.83 14.37 -6.69
C ASN A 234 15.18 14.91 -6.20
N LYS A 235 16.23 14.69 -6.96
CA LYS A 235 17.61 15.08 -6.58
C LYS A 235 17.82 16.58 -6.43
N SER A 236 16.98 17.40 -7.07
CA SER A 236 17.07 18.86 -7.00
C SER A 236 16.43 19.44 -5.74
N THR A 237 15.35 18.79 -5.23
CA THR A 237 14.56 19.28 -4.09
C THR A 237 14.73 18.43 -2.84
N GLY A 238 15.20 17.18 -2.96
CA GLY A 238 15.24 16.19 -1.89
C GLY A 238 13.88 15.58 -1.55
N GLN A 239 12.83 15.96 -2.27
CA GLN A 239 11.50 15.39 -2.07
C GLN A 239 11.48 13.90 -2.43
N LYS A 240 10.82 13.10 -1.61
CA LYS A 240 10.68 11.66 -1.82
C LYS A 240 9.23 11.27 -2.06
N VAL A 241 9.06 10.24 -2.87
CA VAL A 241 7.77 9.59 -3.12
C VAL A 241 7.91 8.09 -2.95
N PHE A 242 6.80 7.41 -2.63
CA PHE A 242 6.78 5.97 -2.38
C PHE A 242 5.47 5.34 -2.88
N MET A 243 5.50 4.04 -3.11
CA MET A 243 4.33 3.23 -3.44
C MET A 243 4.00 2.28 -2.31
N LEU A 244 2.71 1.96 -2.16
CA LEU A 244 2.20 1.09 -1.11
C LEU A 244 1.47 -0.12 -1.67
N ALA A 245 1.62 -1.26 -0.99
CA ALA A 245 0.82 -2.46 -1.24
C ALA A 245 0.15 -2.96 0.04
N GLN A 246 -0.98 -3.63 -0.15
CA GLN A 246 -1.74 -4.28 0.93
C GLN A 246 -2.46 -5.54 0.44
N SER A 247 -2.87 -6.41 1.37
CA SER A 247 -4.09 -7.20 1.30
C SER A 247 -5.10 -6.66 2.31
N TYR A 248 -6.27 -7.26 2.43
CA TYR A 248 -7.33 -6.81 3.34
C TYR A 248 -8.21 -7.98 3.80
N MET A 249 -9.18 -7.71 4.67
CA MET A 249 -10.20 -8.68 5.09
C MET A 249 -11.48 -8.56 4.24
N PRO A 250 -12.11 -9.66 3.83
CA PRO A 250 -11.65 -11.06 3.88
C PRO A 250 -10.37 -11.26 3.04
N ALA A 251 -9.64 -12.37 3.26
CA ALA A 251 -8.40 -12.68 2.53
C ALA A 251 -8.56 -12.48 1.03
N GLN A 252 -7.64 -11.72 0.45
CA GLN A 252 -7.67 -11.28 -0.94
C GLN A 252 -6.26 -11.10 -1.49
N GLN A 253 -6.13 -11.04 -2.81
CA GLN A 253 -4.84 -10.80 -3.44
C GLN A 253 -4.22 -9.49 -2.98
N THR A 254 -2.89 -9.52 -2.83
CA THR A 254 -2.10 -8.31 -2.57
C THR A 254 -2.26 -7.33 -3.73
N GLN A 255 -2.41 -6.05 -3.42
CA GLN A 255 -2.74 -5.02 -4.40
C GLN A 255 -1.88 -3.78 -4.20
N LEU A 256 -1.44 -3.16 -5.30
CA LEU A 256 -0.76 -1.87 -5.32
C LEU A 256 -1.82 -0.78 -5.17
N LEU A 257 -1.70 0.05 -4.15
CA LEU A 257 -2.69 1.07 -3.82
C LEU A 257 -2.63 2.27 -4.75
N ILE A 258 -3.78 2.84 -5.10
CA ILE A 258 -3.84 4.20 -5.64
C ILE A 258 -3.55 5.21 -4.54
N ASN A 259 -3.17 6.42 -4.93
CA ASN A 259 -3.07 7.55 -4.00
C ASN A 259 -4.39 8.34 -3.99
N PRO A 260 -5.19 8.28 -2.91
CA PRO A 260 -6.46 8.98 -2.84
C PRO A 260 -6.33 10.49 -2.55
N ASN A 261 -5.09 10.99 -2.39
CA ASN A 261 -4.83 12.38 -2.02
C ASN A 261 -4.38 13.22 -3.22
N ASP A 262 -3.84 12.58 -4.27
CA ASP A 262 -3.35 13.25 -5.47
C ASP A 262 -3.43 12.30 -6.68
N ASP A 263 -4.43 12.51 -7.53
CA ASP A 263 -4.66 11.70 -8.73
C ASP A 263 -3.53 11.82 -9.76
N ASN A 264 -2.82 12.95 -9.80
CA ASN A 264 -1.72 13.16 -10.75
C ASN A 264 -0.45 12.43 -10.31
N LEU A 265 -0.28 12.22 -9.02
CA LEU A 265 0.86 11.50 -8.45
C LEU A 265 0.60 10.00 -8.33
N SER A 266 -0.67 9.58 -8.27
CA SER A 266 -1.06 8.16 -8.11
C SER A 266 -0.42 7.25 -9.16
N PRO A 267 0.12 6.08 -8.77
CA PRO A 267 0.03 5.42 -7.47
C PRO A 267 1.16 5.80 -6.47
N TRP A 268 1.94 6.81 -6.76
CA TRP A 268 2.96 7.34 -5.86
C TRP A 268 2.33 8.22 -4.78
N TYR A 269 2.86 8.14 -3.57
CA TYR A 269 2.52 8.99 -2.43
C TYR A 269 3.67 9.93 -2.13
N SER A 270 3.41 11.19 -1.80
CA SER A 270 4.44 12.09 -1.28
C SER A 270 4.84 11.68 0.13
N LEU A 271 6.14 11.74 0.45
CA LEU A 271 6.61 11.57 1.83
C LEU A 271 6.18 12.74 2.73
N ASP A 272 5.89 13.89 2.14
CA ASP A 272 5.32 15.05 2.84
C ASP A 272 3.78 14.95 2.88
N PHE A 273 3.27 13.96 3.61
CA PHE A 273 1.83 13.75 3.82
C PHE A 273 1.32 14.34 5.16
N GLY A 274 2.15 15.10 5.87
CA GLY A 274 1.81 15.65 7.19
C GLY A 274 1.83 14.59 8.30
N ASP A 275 0.92 14.71 9.26
CA ASP A 275 0.88 13.80 10.42
C ASP A 275 0.20 12.46 10.12
N ASN A 276 -0.66 12.43 9.09
CA ASN A 276 -1.49 11.28 8.78
C ASN A 276 -1.39 10.88 7.31
N LEU A 277 -0.95 9.65 7.07
CA LEU A 277 -0.97 9.00 5.78
C LEU A 277 -2.37 8.43 5.51
N ARG A 278 -3.08 9.02 4.57
CA ARG A 278 -4.37 8.49 4.12
C ARG A 278 -4.15 7.53 2.95
N THR A 279 -4.57 6.29 3.13
CA THR A 279 -4.71 5.29 2.06
C THR A 279 -6.18 5.10 1.68
N PRO A 280 -6.53 4.36 0.62
CA PRO A 280 -7.93 4.17 0.21
C PRO A 280 -8.83 3.52 1.26
N GLU A 281 -8.26 2.71 2.15
CA GLU A 281 -9.04 1.92 3.11
C GLU A 281 -8.62 2.13 4.58
N TRP A 282 -7.56 2.94 4.85
CA TRP A 282 -7.06 3.19 6.20
C TRP A 282 -6.34 4.53 6.33
N ILE A 283 -6.16 4.98 7.57
CA ILE A 283 -5.33 6.15 7.90
C ILE A 283 -4.30 5.72 8.94
N PHE A 284 -3.02 5.98 8.65
CA PHE A 284 -1.91 5.75 9.56
C PHE A 284 -1.34 7.08 10.04
N SER A 285 -0.84 7.15 11.28
CA SER A 285 0.04 8.24 11.70
C SER A 285 1.49 7.94 11.31
N LYS A 286 2.32 8.97 11.16
CA LYS A 286 3.71 8.83 10.72
C LYS A 286 4.58 8.00 11.68
N ASP A 287 4.23 7.96 12.97
CA ASP A 287 4.90 7.16 14.02
C ASP A 287 4.57 5.66 13.95
N GLN A 288 3.65 5.26 13.08
CA GLN A 288 3.31 3.85 12.83
C GLN A 288 4.20 3.19 11.77
N LEU A 289 5.24 3.88 11.28
CA LEU A 289 6.23 3.28 10.38
C LEU A 289 7.19 2.38 11.15
N LYS A 290 7.34 1.14 10.68
CA LYS A 290 8.19 0.12 11.30
C LYS A 290 8.97 -0.69 10.25
N ARG A 291 10.00 -1.42 10.68
CA ARG A 291 10.93 -2.22 9.86
C ARG A 291 11.18 -3.58 10.47
N PHE A 292 11.38 -4.61 9.60
CA PHE A 292 11.83 -5.96 9.97
C PHE A 292 13.23 -5.96 10.60
#